data_678ee568644bf6abebe846300e85cbdd
#
_entry.id   678ee568644bf6abebe846300e85cbdd
#
_cell.length_a   1.000
_cell.length_b   1.000
_cell.length_c   1.000
_cell.angle_alpha   90.00
_cell.angle_beta   90.00
_cell.angle_gamma   90.00
#
_symmetry.space_group_name_H-M   'P 1'
#
loop_
_entity.id
_entity.type
_entity.pdbx_description
1 polymer ?
#
loop_
_entity_poly.entity_id
_entity_poly.type
_entity_poly.pdbx_seq_one_letter_code
_entity_poly.pdbx_strand_id
1 'polypeptide(L)'
;RMTRFGRHIYAVGGNERAALLTGLPVNRIKVSVYTLGGLLAGAAGLIVTARLDSAQPNAGLGYELDSIAAVVIGGTSLSGGRGSVMGTVIGCLIIGVLNNGLFLLNVSPLWQQVVKGFVILAAVAIDRMSQRDD
;
A
#
# COMPACT_ATOMS: atom_id res chain seq x y z
N ARG A 1 1.34 -10.47 12.42
CA ARG A 1 2.41 -11.45 12.75
C ARG A 1 2.01 -12.40 13.86
N MET A 2 1.31 -11.96 14.88
CA MET A 2 0.98 -12.76 16.07
C MET A 2 -0.13 -13.80 15.86
N THR A 3 -1.04 -13.60 14.91
CA THR A 3 -2.16 -14.53 14.65
C THR A 3 -1.77 -15.59 13.61
N ARG A 4 -2.46 -16.76 13.66
CA ARG A 4 -2.29 -17.82 12.64
C ARG A 4 -2.60 -17.28 11.23
N PHE A 5 -3.64 -16.50 11.09
CA PHE A 5 -4.03 -15.88 9.82
C PHE A 5 -2.93 -14.94 9.27
N GLY A 6 -2.35 -14.08 10.11
CA GLY A 6 -1.25 -13.20 9.71
C GLY A 6 -0.02 -13.99 9.21
N ARG A 7 0.36 -15.06 9.90
CA ARG A 7 1.48 -15.91 9.45
C ARG A 7 1.21 -16.55 8.09
N HIS A 8 -0.02 -17.00 7.85
CA HIS A 8 -0.41 -17.57 6.55
C HIS A 8 -0.33 -16.53 5.43
N ILE A 9 -0.73 -15.27 5.69
CA ILE A 9 -0.61 -14.18 4.70
C ILE A 9 0.86 -13.97 4.32
N TYR A 10 1.78 -13.90 5.30
CA TYR A 10 3.21 -13.75 5.03
C TYR A 10 3.80 -14.94 4.27
N ALA A 11 3.39 -16.17 4.62
CA ALA A 11 3.85 -17.38 3.94
C ALA A 11 3.41 -17.40 2.46
N VAL A 12 2.13 -17.08 2.20
CA VAL A 12 1.59 -17.01 0.83
C VAL A 12 2.24 -15.87 0.05
N GLY A 13 2.44 -14.71 0.70
CA GLY A 13 3.09 -13.54 0.08
C GLY A 13 4.56 -13.80 -0.28
N GLY A 14 5.28 -14.57 0.54
CA GLY A 14 6.69 -14.88 0.29
C GLY A 14 6.92 -15.92 -0.81
N ASN A 15 6.17 -17.01 -0.77
CA ASN A 15 6.22 -18.03 -1.82
C ASN A 15 4.90 -18.82 -1.88
N GLU A 16 4.07 -18.45 -2.85
CA GLU A 16 2.76 -19.06 -3.03
C GLU A 16 2.84 -20.57 -3.32
N ARG A 17 3.80 -21.01 -4.15
CA ARG A 17 3.96 -22.42 -4.48
C ARG A 17 4.37 -23.25 -3.27
N ALA A 18 5.32 -22.75 -2.49
CA ALA A 18 5.73 -23.41 -1.25
C ALA A 18 4.58 -23.47 -0.24
N ALA A 19 3.82 -22.40 -0.09
CA ALA A 19 2.62 -22.36 0.78
C ALA A 19 1.56 -23.39 0.35
N LEU A 20 1.36 -23.57 -0.94
CA LEU A 20 0.43 -24.56 -1.48
C LEU A 20 0.90 -25.98 -1.21
N LEU A 21 2.21 -26.26 -1.36
CA LEU A 21 2.81 -27.57 -1.06
C LEU A 21 2.73 -27.94 0.44
N THR A 22 2.71 -26.95 1.33
CA THR A 22 2.52 -27.17 2.77
C THR A 22 1.05 -27.36 3.18
N GLY A 23 0.13 -27.43 2.20
CA GLY A 23 -1.30 -27.66 2.45
C GLY A 23 -2.07 -26.43 2.92
N LEU A 24 -1.51 -25.22 2.80
CA LEU A 24 -2.23 -23.99 3.14
C LEU A 24 -3.34 -23.70 2.11
N PRO A 25 -4.55 -23.29 2.56
CA PRO A 25 -5.65 -22.95 1.67
C PRO A 25 -5.44 -21.58 1.00
N VAL A 26 -4.49 -21.48 0.07
CA VAL A 26 -4.04 -20.24 -0.57
C VAL A 26 -5.20 -19.42 -1.12
N ASN A 27 -6.14 -20.05 -1.84
CA ASN A 27 -7.28 -19.37 -2.42
C ASN A 27 -8.18 -18.69 -1.38
N ARG A 28 -8.42 -19.37 -0.24
CA ARG A 28 -9.23 -18.78 0.85
C ARG A 28 -8.52 -17.60 1.50
N ILE A 29 -7.19 -17.69 1.65
CA ILE A 29 -6.37 -16.61 2.19
C ILE A 29 -6.41 -15.41 1.25
N LYS A 30 -6.22 -15.61 -0.05
CA LYS A 30 -6.33 -14.54 -1.07
C LYS A 30 -7.69 -13.88 -1.05
N VAL A 31 -8.77 -14.65 -1.13
CA VAL A 31 -10.14 -14.11 -1.07
C VAL A 31 -10.35 -13.26 0.18
N SER A 32 -9.92 -13.75 1.35
CA SER A 32 -10.05 -12.99 2.59
C SER A 32 -9.29 -11.67 2.57
N VAL A 33 -8.07 -11.66 2.02
CA VAL A 33 -7.25 -10.44 1.92
C VAL A 33 -7.90 -9.43 0.97
N TYR A 34 -8.34 -9.87 -0.21
CA TYR A 34 -9.01 -8.99 -1.17
C TYR A 34 -10.36 -8.46 -0.65
N THR A 35 -11.11 -9.30 0.07
CA THR A 35 -12.38 -8.88 0.71
C THR A 35 -12.12 -7.79 1.75
N LEU A 36 -11.13 -7.98 2.63
CA LEU A 36 -10.74 -6.97 3.61
C LEU A 36 -10.26 -5.67 2.93
N GLY A 37 -9.45 -5.79 1.88
CA GLY A 37 -9.02 -4.63 1.09
C GLY A 37 -10.19 -3.87 0.48
N GLY A 38 -11.15 -4.58 -0.13
CA GLY A 38 -12.35 -3.98 -0.70
C GLY A 38 -13.24 -3.29 0.34
N LEU A 39 -13.41 -3.91 1.53
CA LEU A 39 -14.15 -3.30 2.63
C LEU A 39 -13.50 -2.00 3.12
N LEU A 40 -12.18 -2.01 3.30
CA LEU A 40 -11.45 -0.82 3.73
C LEU A 40 -11.47 0.28 2.66
N ALA A 41 -11.36 -0.08 1.38
CA ALA A 41 -11.48 0.86 0.27
C ALA A 41 -12.88 1.46 0.20
N GLY A 42 -13.93 0.67 0.39
CA GLY A 42 -15.30 1.16 0.47
C GLY A 42 -15.53 2.11 1.64
N ALA A 43 -14.99 1.79 2.82
CA ALA A 43 -15.04 2.68 3.98
C ALA A 43 -14.30 4.01 3.73
N ALA A 44 -13.13 3.95 3.08
CA ALA A 44 -12.38 5.15 2.70
C ALA A 44 -13.18 6.01 1.70
N GLY A 45 -13.85 5.39 0.71
CA GLY A 45 -14.71 6.09 -0.23
C GLY A 45 -15.87 6.81 0.44
N LEU A 46 -16.51 6.19 1.44
CA LEU A 46 -17.56 6.84 2.24
C LEU A 46 -17.03 8.07 3.00
N ILE A 47 -15.84 7.97 3.61
CA ILE A 47 -15.22 9.08 4.33
C ILE A 47 -14.90 10.24 3.36
N VAL A 48 -14.37 9.94 2.17
CA VAL A 48 -14.06 10.95 1.15
C VAL A 48 -15.33 11.65 0.67
N THR A 49 -16.40 10.90 0.37
CA THR A 49 -17.69 11.43 -0.05
C THR A 49 -18.30 12.32 1.04
N ALA A 50 -18.28 11.89 2.30
CA ALA A 50 -18.77 12.67 3.42
C ALA A 50 -17.98 13.97 3.65
N ARG A 51 -16.67 13.96 3.37
CA ARG A 51 -15.79 15.13 3.49
C ARG A 51 -16.04 16.17 2.38
N LEU A 52 -16.41 15.72 1.19
CA LEU A 52 -16.62 16.58 0.03
C LEU A 52 -18.08 17.05 -0.11
N ASP A 53 -18.99 16.56 0.73
CA ASP A 53 -20.45 16.77 0.64
C ASP A 53 -21.03 16.51 -0.77
N SER A 54 -20.27 15.77 -1.60
CA SER A 54 -20.66 15.44 -2.97
C SER A 54 -19.96 14.17 -3.46
N ALA A 55 -20.65 13.37 -4.25
CA ALA A 55 -20.06 12.24 -4.95
C ALA A 55 -19.42 12.73 -6.25
N GLN A 56 -18.11 12.91 -6.24
CA GLN A 56 -17.35 13.28 -7.44
C GLN A 56 -16.75 12.04 -8.10
N PRO A 57 -17.03 11.78 -9.39
CA PRO A 57 -16.53 10.58 -10.09
C PRO A 57 -15.01 10.52 -10.14
N ASN A 58 -14.34 11.66 -10.13
CA ASN A 58 -12.88 11.77 -10.20
C ASN A 58 -12.20 11.86 -8.83
N ALA A 59 -12.96 11.83 -7.73
CA ALA A 59 -12.39 11.82 -6.40
C ALA A 59 -11.67 10.48 -6.18
N GLY A 60 -10.39 10.54 -5.91
CA GLY A 60 -9.57 9.34 -5.72
C GLY A 60 -8.66 8.96 -6.89
N LEU A 61 -8.71 9.66 -8.02
CA LEU A 61 -7.71 9.50 -9.07
C LEU A 61 -6.30 9.74 -8.50
N GLY A 62 -5.43 8.73 -8.64
CA GLY A 62 -4.06 8.77 -8.12
C GLY A 62 -3.91 8.24 -6.68
N TYR A 63 -4.98 7.92 -5.95
CA TYR A 63 -4.89 7.34 -4.61
C TYR A 63 -4.28 5.94 -4.62
N GLU A 64 -4.39 5.22 -5.74
CA GLU A 64 -3.69 3.96 -5.96
C GLU A 64 -2.18 4.13 -5.87
N LEU A 65 -1.62 5.16 -6.52
CA LEU A 65 -0.19 5.47 -6.45
C LEU A 65 0.22 5.91 -5.05
N ASP A 66 -0.58 6.73 -4.39
CA ASP A 66 -0.34 7.16 -3.01
C ASP A 66 -0.33 5.97 -2.05
N SER A 67 -1.26 5.03 -2.23
CA SER A 67 -1.34 3.82 -1.42
C SER A 67 -0.12 2.92 -1.63
N ILE A 68 0.32 2.71 -2.88
CA ILE A 68 1.52 1.95 -3.19
C ILE A 68 2.75 2.64 -2.59
N ALA A 69 2.90 3.95 -2.79
CA ALA A 69 4.00 4.72 -2.23
C ALA A 69 4.06 4.61 -0.70
N ALA A 70 2.92 4.78 -0.02
CA ALA A 70 2.83 4.68 1.43
C ALA A 70 3.24 3.29 1.95
N VAL A 71 2.80 2.22 1.28
CA VAL A 71 3.13 0.84 1.65
C VAL A 71 4.61 0.55 1.46
N VAL A 72 5.21 1.00 0.34
CA VAL A 72 6.64 0.78 0.03
C VAL A 72 7.54 1.61 0.95
N ILE A 73 7.25 2.90 1.15
CA ILE A 73 7.96 3.76 2.11
C ILE A 73 7.84 3.19 3.54
N GLY A 74 6.70 2.60 3.86
CA GLY A 74 6.44 1.91 5.12
C GLY A 74 7.24 0.61 5.31
N GLY A 75 8.12 0.24 4.35
CA GLY A 75 9.00 -0.93 4.43
C GLY A 75 8.31 -2.26 4.12
N THR A 76 7.18 -2.22 3.39
CA THR A 76 6.55 -3.44 2.87
C THR A 76 7.18 -3.78 1.52
N SER A 77 7.72 -4.99 1.39
CA SER A 77 8.35 -5.44 0.15
C SER A 77 7.32 -5.71 -0.94
N LEU A 78 7.58 -5.17 -2.14
CA LEU A 78 6.81 -5.48 -3.35
C LEU A 78 6.97 -6.93 -3.82
N SER A 79 8.08 -7.57 -3.44
CA SER A 79 8.33 -8.99 -3.74
C SER A 79 7.55 -9.93 -2.81
N GLY A 80 6.87 -9.40 -1.79
CA GLY A 80 6.06 -10.14 -0.82
C GLY A 80 6.84 -10.66 0.39
N GLY A 81 6.14 -11.32 1.31
CA GLY A 81 6.72 -11.97 2.49
C GLY A 81 7.18 -11.05 3.62
N ARG A 82 7.38 -9.77 3.38
CA ARG A 82 7.81 -8.78 4.37
C ARG A 82 6.90 -7.56 4.38
N GLY A 83 6.55 -7.07 5.55
CA GLY A 83 5.74 -5.86 5.72
C GLY A 83 5.33 -5.62 7.16
N SER A 84 4.87 -4.40 7.44
CA SER A 84 4.41 -4.00 8.76
C SER A 84 3.24 -3.01 8.64
N VAL A 85 2.18 -3.27 9.39
CA VAL A 85 1.04 -2.34 9.46
C VAL A 85 1.47 -0.99 10.03
N MET A 86 2.30 -0.99 11.08
CA MET A 86 2.82 0.25 11.67
C MET A 86 3.70 1.02 10.67
N GLY A 87 4.55 0.31 9.91
CA GLY A 87 5.32 0.91 8.82
C GLY A 87 4.41 1.56 7.78
N THR A 88 3.36 0.87 7.35
CA THR A 88 2.39 1.42 6.40
C THR A 88 1.68 2.67 6.93
N VAL A 89 1.31 2.71 8.22
CA VAL A 89 0.73 3.92 8.84
C VAL A 89 1.70 5.10 8.78
N ILE A 90 2.97 4.87 9.11
CA ILE A 90 4.02 5.90 9.01
C ILE A 90 4.18 6.35 7.55
N GLY A 91 4.21 5.41 6.59
CA GLY A 91 4.25 5.73 5.16
C GLY A 91 3.06 6.58 4.71
N CYS A 92 1.85 6.27 5.17
CA CYS A 92 0.65 7.09 4.90
C CYS A 92 0.79 8.51 5.45
N LEU A 93 1.35 8.68 6.66
CA LEU A 93 1.61 10.01 7.23
C LEU A 93 2.63 10.78 6.39
N ILE A 94 3.72 10.14 5.97
CA ILE A 94 4.74 10.77 5.12
C ILE A 94 4.12 11.25 3.79
N ILE A 95 3.39 10.37 3.10
CA ILE A 95 2.72 10.74 1.83
C ILE A 95 1.67 11.84 2.05
N GLY A 96 0.90 11.77 3.14
CA GLY A 96 -0.07 12.81 3.49
C GLY A 96 0.56 14.18 3.70
N VAL A 97 1.67 14.24 4.44
CA VAL A 97 2.44 15.49 4.65
C VAL A 97 3.03 15.99 3.34
N LEU A 98 3.59 15.09 2.52
CA LEU A 98 4.16 15.43 1.22
C LEU A 98 3.09 16.02 0.29
N ASN A 99 1.93 15.38 0.16
CA ASN A 99 0.83 15.86 -0.66
C ASN A 99 0.33 17.23 -0.19
N ASN A 100 0.16 17.41 1.11
CA ASN A 100 -0.27 18.68 1.68
C ASN A 100 0.79 19.79 1.47
N GLY A 101 2.06 19.46 1.65
CA GLY A 101 3.16 20.39 1.37
C GLY A 101 3.22 20.84 -0.09
N LEU A 102 3.12 19.91 -1.03
CA LEU A 102 3.09 20.23 -2.47
C LEU A 102 1.85 21.08 -2.84
N PHE A 103 0.72 20.81 -2.21
CA PHE A 103 -0.49 21.61 -2.39
C PHE A 103 -0.32 23.05 -1.89
N LEU A 104 0.26 23.24 -0.70
CA LEU A 104 0.53 24.57 -0.13
C LEU A 104 1.54 25.38 -0.95
N LEU A 105 2.50 24.69 -1.60
CA LEU A 105 3.45 25.32 -2.51
C LEU A 105 2.87 25.63 -3.90
N ASN A 106 1.57 25.42 -4.12
CA ASN A 106 0.88 25.59 -5.39
C ASN A 106 1.53 24.82 -6.56
N VAL A 107 2.13 23.65 -6.27
CA VAL A 107 2.69 22.80 -7.32
C VAL A 107 1.56 22.19 -8.14
N SER A 108 1.64 22.28 -9.47
CA SER A 108 0.58 21.75 -10.33
C SER A 108 0.40 20.22 -10.14
N PRO A 109 -0.82 19.69 -10.30
CA PRO A 109 -1.11 18.27 -10.10
C PRO A 109 -0.24 17.32 -10.95
N LEU A 110 0.16 17.75 -12.14
CA LEU A 110 1.06 16.99 -13.02
C LEU A 110 2.44 16.81 -12.39
N TRP A 111 3.02 17.88 -11.85
CA TRP A 111 4.30 17.82 -11.17
C TRP A 111 4.23 17.01 -9.86
N GLN A 112 3.12 17.07 -9.15
CA GLN A 112 2.90 16.22 -7.98
C GLN A 112 2.97 14.73 -8.33
N GLN A 113 2.39 14.30 -9.47
CA GLN A 113 2.48 12.92 -9.93
C GLN A 113 3.91 12.52 -10.30
N VAL A 114 4.68 13.41 -10.92
CA VAL A 114 6.10 13.18 -11.25
C VAL A 114 6.91 12.98 -9.96
N VAL A 115 6.75 13.85 -8.97
CA VAL A 115 7.43 13.73 -7.67
C VAL A 115 7.09 12.40 -6.99
N LYS A 116 5.81 12.02 -6.96
CA LYS A 116 5.37 10.74 -6.41
C LYS A 116 6.02 9.56 -7.14
N GLY A 117 6.07 9.60 -8.47
CA GLY A 117 6.74 8.57 -9.27
C GLY A 117 8.21 8.41 -8.90
N PHE A 118 8.94 9.52 -8.73
CA PHE A 118 10.33 9.48 -8.27
C PHE A 118 10.49 8.92 -6.86
N VAL A 119 9.60 9.29 -5.93
CA VAL A 119 9.60 8.77 -4.55
C VAL A 119 9.38 7.25 -4.55
N ILE A 120 8.43 6.76 -5.35
CA ILE A 120 8.18 5.31 -5.49
C ILE A 120 9.40 4.60 -6.06
N LEU A 121 10.00 5.13 -7.14
CA LEU A 121 11.20 4.54 -7.75
C LEU A 121 12.37 4.48 -6.77
N ALA A 122 12.62 5.55 -6.02
CA ALA A 122 13.65 5.58 -4.99
C ALA A 122 13.40 4.54 -3.89
N ALA A 123 12.17 4.46 -3.40
CA ALA A 123 11.79 3.49 -2.37
C ALA A 123 11.94 2.03 -2.85
N VAL A 124 11.54 1.74 -4.10
CA VAL A 124 11.72 0.42 -4.73
C VAL A 124 13.19 0.09 -4.93
N ALA A 125 14.00 1.07 -5.36
CA ALA A 125 15.44 0.88 -5.53
C ALA A 125 16.11 0.51 -4.20
N ILE A 126 15.77 1.20 -3.11
CA ILE A 126 16.27 0.91 -1.76
C ILE A 126 15.83 -0.49 -1.31
N ASP A 127 14.56 -0.87 -1.50
CA ASP A 127 14.06 -2.21 -1.16
C ASP A 127 14.83 -3.32 -1.91
N ARG A 128 15.10 -3.11 -3.19
CA ARG A 128 15.88 -4.05 -4.02
C ARG A 128 17.34 -4.16 -3.57
N MET A 129 17.97 -3.07 -3.18
CA MET A 129 19.35 -3.07 -2.69
C MET A 129 19.44 -3.80 -1.35
N SER A 130 18.52 -3.55 -0.44
CA SER A 130 18.45 -4.22 0.86
C SER A 130 18.21 -5.74 0.77
N GLN A 131 17.57 -6.21 -0.31
CA GLN A 131 17.34 -7.66 -0.53
C GLN A 131 18.55 -8.39 -1.13
N ARG A 132 19.55 -7.68 -1.63
CA ARG A 132 20.78 -8.28 -2.17
C ARG A 132 21.83 -8.59 -1.11
N ASP A 133 21.70 -7.96 0.05
CA ASP A 133 22.68 -8.10 1.15
C ASP A 133 22.25 -9.16 2.18
N ASP A 134 21.07 -9.80 1.99
CA ASP A 134 20.56 -10.95 2.76
C ASP A 134 20.60 -12.24 1.90
#